data_4fd8136dc9fb6348f93e2ba5092ea111
#
_entry.id   4fd8136dc9fb6348f93e2ba5092ea111
#
_cell.length_a   1.000
_cell.length_b   1.000
_cell.length_c   1.000
_cell.angle_alpha   90.00
_cell.angle_beta   90.00
_cell.angle_gamma   90.00
#
_symmetry.space_group_name_H-M   'P 1'
#
loop_
_entity.id
_entity.type
_entity.pdbx_description
1 polymer ?
#
loop_
_entity_poly.entity_id
_entity_poly.type
_entity_poly.pdbx_seq_one_letter_code
_entity_poly.pdbx_strand_id
1 'polypeptide(L)'
;MLEEKITNLKRELIEYATLVEGMIEKSIKGLLRKEKGLLIEVIESDEPKANDLEIKLDEMCTVMVAQYQPKAKVLRTILMILKINNDLERMADHSVNIAERDLLLIEKPPLKLLDEIQEMAEVTKGMLSDSINSFVNEDIKLAKEVCKRDNVVDELKDKITMRLIDICLLYTSPSPR
;
A
#
# COMPACT_ATOMS: atom_id res chain seq x y z
N MET A 1 -14.91 15.59 -23.95
CA MET A 1 -14.47 16.58 -22.95
C MET A 1 -14.60 16.08 -21.49
N LEU A 2 -15.79 15.82 -20.91
CA LEU A 2 -15.89 15.29 -19.53
C LEU A 2 -15.39 13.85 -19.42
N GLU A 3 -15.74 12.97 -20.34
CA GLU A 3 -15.28 11.57 -20.37
C GLU A 3 -13.74 11.47 -20.47
N GLU A 4 -13.15 12.30 -21.29
CA GLU A 4 -11.69 12.40 -21.43
C GLU A 4 -11.02 12.83 -20.12
N LYS A 5 -11.63 13.75 -19.38
CA LYS A 5 -11.17 14.17 -18.05
C LYS A 5 -11.26 13.04 -17.02
N ILE A 6 -12.34 12.25 -17.05
CA ILE A 6 -12.48 11.06 -16.21
C ILE A 6 -11.41 10.01 -16.53
N THR A 7 -11.15 9.78 -17.82
CA THR A 7 -10.09 8.87 -18.27
C THR A 7 -8.72 9.34 -17.76
N ASN A 8 -8.44 10.64 -17.83
CA ASN A 8 -7.21 11.20 -17.31
C ASN A 8 -7.11 11.04 -15.78
N LEU A 9 -8.20 11.30 -15.06
CA LEU A 9 -8.25 11.13 -13.61
C LEU A 9 -7.98 9.66 -13.19
N LYS A 10 -8.57 8.70 -13.91
CA LYS A 10 -8.30 7.27 -13.69
C LYS A 10 -6.84 6.91 -13.99
N ARG A 11 -6.22 7.53 -14.99
CA ARG A 11 -4.80 7.32 -15.30
C ARG A 11 -3.89 7.81 -14.17
N GLU A 12 -4.14 9.00 -13.65
CA GLU A 12 -3.37 9.54 -12.52
C GLU A 12 -3.54 8.66 -11.27
N LEU A 13 -4.74 8.14 -11.04
CA LEU A 13 -4.98 7.17 -9.96
C LEU A 13 -4.15 5.89 -10.11
N ILE A 14 -4.05 5.35 -11.33
CA ILE A 14 -3.23 4.17 -11.63
C ILE A 14 -1.75 4.48 -11.40
N GLU A 15 -1.27 5.66 -11.84
CA GLU A 15 0.10 6.10 -11.63
C GLU A 15 0.43 6.18 -10.14
N TYR A 16 -0.45 6.77 -9.33
CA TYR A 16 -0.28 6.85 -7.89
C TYR A 16 -0.26 5.46 -7.23
N ALA A 17 -1.21 4.60 -7.56
CA ALA A 17 -1.25 3.24 -7.04
C ALA A 17 0.01 2.44 -7.39
N THR A 18 0.53 2.59 -8.61
CA THR A 18 1.78 1.94 -9.04
C THR A 18 2.98 2.42 -8.23
N LEU A 19 3.05 3.71 -7.91
CA LEU A 19 4.08 4.24 -7.02
C LEU A 19 3.97 3.60 -5.62
N VAL A 20 2.77 3.55 -5.04
CA VAL A 20 2.54 2.95 -3.72
C VAL A 20 2.87 1.45 -3.70
N GLU A 21 2.51 0.70 -4.75
CA GLU A 21 2.93 -0.71 -4.92
C GLU A 21 4.46 -0.84 -4.90
N GLY A 22 5.15 0.07 -5.58
CA GLY A 22 6.62 0.12 -5.61
C GLY A 22 7.21 0.46 -4.24
N MET A 23 6.61 1.36 -3.47
CA MET A 23 7.03 1.71 -2.11
C MET A 23 6.91 0.51 -1.15
N ILE A 24 5.78 -0.21 -1.20
CA ILE A 24 5.59 -1.45 -0.42
C ILE A 24 6.68 -2.48 -0.80
N GLU A 25 6.91 -2.69 -2.08
CA GLU A 25 7.90 -3.65 -2.56
C GLU A 25 9.33 -3.28 -2.12
N LYS A 26 9.73 -2.01 -2.25
CA LYS A 26 11.06 -1.53 -1.87
C LYS A 26 11.30 -1.62 -0.36
N SER A 27 10.31 -1.23 0.47
CA SER A 27 10.43 -1.31 1.91
C SER A 27 10.68 -2.76 2.36
N ILE A 28 9.88 -3.71 1.89
CA ILE A 28 10.05 -5.12 2.25
C ILE A 28 11.34 -5.73 1.66
N LYS A 29 11.67 -5.46 0.40
CA LYS A 29 12.95 -5.93 -0.19
C LYS A 29 14.16 -5.34 0.52
N GLY A 30 14.09 -4.07 0.93
CA GLY A 30 15.13 -3.42 1.72
C GLY A 30 15.41 -4.16 3.03
N LEU A 31 14.37 -4.58 3.75
CA LEU A 31 14.49 -5.40 4.96
C LEU A 31 15.09 -6.79 4.63
N LEU A 32 14.48 -7.51 3.71
CA LEU A 32 14.83 -8.91 3.41
C LEU A 32 16.27 -9.06 2.91
N ARG A 33 16.72 -8.14 2.06
CA ARG A 33 18.06 -8.16 1.44
C ARG A 33 19.08 -7.29 2.17
N LYS A 34 18.66 -6.59 3.22
CA LYS A 34 19.47 -5.59 3.92
C LYS A 34 20.01 -4.49 2.99
N GLU A 35 19.18 -4.10 2.01
CA GLU A 35 19.51 -3.09 1.00
C GLU A 35 19.08 -1.69 1.49
N LYS A 36 19.96 -1.03 2.24
CA LYS A 36 19.72 0.31 2.79
C LYS A 36 19.30 1.34 1.73
N GLY A 37 19.84 1.23 0.52
CA GLY A 37 19.51 2.14 -0.59
C GLY A 37 18.04 2.14 -0.97
N LEU A 38 17.38 0.98 -0.96
CA LEU A 38 15.94 0.87 -1.24
C LEU A 38 15.09 1.56 -0.17
N LEU A 39 15.48 1.42 1.10
CA LEU A 39 14.77 2.05 2.22
C LEU A 39 14.88 3.58 2.17
N ILE A 40 16.07 4.10 1.86
CA ILE A 40 16.30 5.53 1.69
C ILE A 40 15.52 6.06 0.48
N GLU A 41 15.47 5.32 -0.62
CA GLU A 41 14.72 5.71 -1.81
C GLU A 41 13.22 5.87 -1.52
N VAL A 42 12.62 4.97 -0.72
CA VAL A 42 11.22 5.10 -0.28
C VAL A 42 11.00 6.42 0.47
N ILE A 43 11.89 6.74 1.43
CA ILE A 43 11.74 7.89 2.32
C ILE A 43 12.05 9.22 1.59
N GLU A 44 13.17 9.28 0.86
CA GLU A 44 13.67 10.55 0.32
C GLU A 44 13.18 10.86 -1.10
N SER A 45 12.77 9.84 -1.86
CA SER A 45 12.40 10.00 -3.26
C SER A 45 10.93 9.67 -3.54
N ASP A 46 10.42 8.57 -3.01
CA ASP A 46 9.07 8.11 -3.36
C ASP A 46 8.00 8.81 -2.52
N GLU A 47 8.25 9.07 -1.22
CA GLU A 47 7.31 9.80 -0.35
C GLU A 47 6.98 11.22 -0.88
N PRO A 48 7.95 12.07 -1.25
CA PRO A 48 7.61 13.38 -1.84
C PRO A 48 6.78 13.26 -3.12
N LYS A 49 7.03 12.26 -3.97
CA LYS A 49 6.23 12.02 -5.18
C LYS A 49 4.82 11.55 -4.85
N ALA A 50 4.68 10.71 -3.81
CA ALA A 50 3.38 10.24 -3.35
C ALA A 50 2.52 11.41 -2.86
N ASN A 51 3.11 12.32 -2.08
CA ASN A 51 2.45 13.54 -1.60
C ASN A 51 2.04 14.47 -2.75
N ASP A 52 2.91 14.65 -3.75
CA ASP A 52 2.58 15.45 -4.94
C ASP A 52 1.43 14.84 -5.74
N LEU A 53 1.37 13.51 -5.89
CA LEU A 53 0.29 12.82 -6.60
C LEU A 53 -1.03 12.85 -5.82
N GLU A 54 -0.98 12.72 -4.50
CA GLU A 54 -2.15 12.87 -3.61
C GLU A 54 -2.79 14.23 -3.79
N ILE A 55 -2.02 15.33 -3.65
CA ILE A 55 -2.49 16.71 -3.82
C ILE A 55 -3.04 16.92 -5.22
N LYS A 56 -2.33 16.47 -6.26
CA LYS A 56 -2.74 16.58 -7.66
C LYS A 56 -4.09 15.92 -7.93
N LEU A 57 -4.29 14.69 -7.42
CA LEU A 57 -5.56 13.96 -7.58
C LEU A 57 -6.71 14.66 -6.87
N ASP A 58 -6.49 15.17 -5.64
CA ASP A 58 -7.49 15.93 -4.89
C ASP A 58 -7.91 17.19 -5.66
N GLU A 59 -6.95 17.97 -6.13
CA GLU A 59 -7.20 19.18 -6.93
C GLU A 59 -7.97 18.85 -8.22
N MET A 60 -7.56 17.79 -8.95
CA MET A 60 -8.26 17.37 -10.17
C MET A 60 -9.71 16.99 -9.88
N CYS A 61 -9.99 16.25 -8.82
CA CYS A 61 -11.34 15.87 -8.40
C CYS A 61 -12.18 17.11 -8.04
N THR A 62 -11.62 18.01 -7.23
CA THR A 62 -12.28 19.24 -6.79
C THR A 62 -12.61 20.15 -7.98
N VAL A 63 -11.68 20.38 -8.88
CA VAL A 63 -11.88 21.17 -10.11
C VAL A 63 -12.96 20.55 -10.99
N MET A 64 -12.97 19.21 -11.13
CA MET A 64 -13.99 18.54 -11.93
C MET A 64 -15.39 18.72 -11.36
N VAL A 65 -15.56 18.62 -10.04
CA VAL A 65 -16.85 18.84 -9.40
C VAL A 65 -17.32 20.29 -9.59
N ALA A 66 -16.41 21.26 -9.36
CA ALA A 66 -16.74 22.68 -9.45
C ALA A 66 -17.09 23.13 -10.89
N GLN A 67 -16.30 22.72 -11.86
CA GLN A 67 -16.44 23.20 -13.25
C GLN A 67 -17.52 22.47 -14.05
N TYR A 68 -17.69 21.17 -13.86
CA TYR A 68 -18.53 20.34 -14.71
C TYR A 68 -19.86 19.95 -14.07
N GLN A 69 -20.03 20.16 -12.75
CA GLN A 69 -21.23 19.78 -11.99
C GLN A 69 -21.72 18.36 -12.33
N PRO A 70 -20.84 17.35 -12.25
CA PRO A 70 -21.13 16.00 -12.70
C PRO A 70 -22.33 15.41 -11.94
N LYS A 71 -23.10 14.55 -12.61
CA LYS A 71 -24.31 13.94 -12.00
C LYS A 71 -24.16 12.42 -11.91
N ALA A 72 -24.92 11.85 -11.01
CA ALA A 72 -25.12 10.40 -10.85
C ALA A 72 -23.79 9.59 -10.87
N LYS A 73 -23.58 8.75 -11.91
CA LYS A 73 -22.46 7.84 -12.01
C LYS A 73 -21.11 8.58 -11.98
N VAL A 74 -20.99 9.67 -12.75
CA VAL A 74 -19.72 10.42 -12.84
C VAL A 74 -19.34 11.03 -11.50
N LEU A 75 -20.28 11.68 -10.80
CA LEU A 75 -20.02 12.21 -9.46
C LEU A 75 -19.58 11.11 -8.49
N ARG A 76 -20.27 9.96 -8.54
CA ARG A 76 -19.90 8.81 -7.68
C ARG A 76 -18.50 8.30 -7.97
N THR A 77 -18.10 8.25 -9.25
CA THR A 77 -16.71 7.86 -9.63
C THR A 77 -15.68 8.82 -9.04
N ILE A 78 -15.91 10.14 -9.13
CA ILE A 78 -14.99 11.15 -8.57
C ILE A 78 -14.89 11.00 -7.05
N LEU A 79 -16.02 10.86 -6.35
CA LEU A 79 -16.03 10.68 -4.88
C LEU A 79 -15.33 9.38 -4.44
N MET A 80 -15.43 8.32 -5.25
CA MET A 80 -14.68 7.09 -4.97
C MET A 80 -13.18 7.27 -5.20
N ILE A 81 -12.76 8.02 -6.23
CA ILE A 81 -11.34 8.34 -6.45
C ILE A 81 -10.78 9.12 -5.26
N LEU A 82 -11.50 10.11 -4.72
CA LEU A 82 -11.08 10.83 -3.51
C LEU A 82 -10.89 9.90 -2.30
N LYS A 83 -11.77 8.92 -2.12
CA LYS A 83 -11.60 7.94 -1.03
C LYS A 83 -10.39 7.05 -1.25
N ILE A 84 -10.21 6.54 -2.47
CA ILE A 84 -9.05 5.71 -2.83
C ILE A 84 -7.76 6.53 -2.67
N ASN A 85 -7.77 7.84 -3.01
CA ASN A 85 -6.63 8.74 -2.83
C ASN A 85 -6.16 8.78 -1.37
N ASN A 86 -7.08 8.96 -0.42
CA ASN A 86 -6.77 8.93 1.00
C ASN A 86 -6.24 7.55 1.48
N ASP A 87 -6.78 6.46 0.93
CA ASP A 87 -6.29 5.12 1.29
C ASP A 87 -4.90 4.86 0.71
N LEU A 88 -4.59 5.35 -0.49
CA LEU A 88 -3.25 5.28 -1.10
C LEU A 88 -2.22 6.09 -0.30
N GLU A 89 -2.58 7.30 0.14
CA GLU A 89 -1.73 8.13 1.02
C GLU A 89 -1.37 7.36 2.31
N ARG A 90 -2.37 6.79 2.98
CA ARG A 90 -2.12 5.98 4.18
C ARG A 90 -1.23 4.76 3.93
N MET A 91 -1.37 4.11 2.76
CA MET A 91 -0.50 2.99 2.38
C MET A 91 0.93 3.45 2.09
N ALA A 92 1.10 4.61 1.45
CA ALA A 92 2.41 5.24 1.24
C ALA A 92 3.07 5.56 2.59
N ASP A 93 2.37 6.21 3.51
CA ASP A 93 2.84 6.52 4.86
C ASP A 93 3.27 5.25 5.63
N HIS A 94 2.47 4.18 5.54
CA HIS A 94 2.85 2.92 6.15
C HIS A 94 4.12 2.33 5.54
N SER A 95 4.32 2.47 4.23
CA SER A 95 5.54 2.01 3.56
C SER A 95 6.78 2.80 4.02
N VAL A 96 6.64 4.12 4.22
CA VAL A 96 7.68 4.97 4.81
C VAL A 96 7.98 4.54 6.25
N ASN A 97 6.95 4.37 7.08
CA ASN A 97 7.09 3.91 8.47
C ASN A 97 7.80 2.55 8.57
N ILE A 98 7.54 1.63 7.62
CA ILE A 98 8.25 0.35 7.53
C ILE A 98 9.71 0.62 7.18
N ALA A 99 9.99 1.39 6.13
CA ALA A 99 11.34 1.68 5.68
C ALA A 99 12.22 2.33 6.77
N GLU A 100 11.69 3.30 7.53
CA GLU A 100 12.38 3.94 8.64
C GLU A 100 12.77 2.95 9.75
N ARG A 101 11.84 2.05 10.12
CA ARG A 101 12.10 1.04 11.13
C ARG A 101 13.08 -0.02 10.64
N ASP A 102 12.98 -0.37 9.36
CA ASP A 102 13.87 -1.35 8.75
C ASP A 102 15.31 -0.86 8.66
N LEU A 103 15.54 0.46 8.52
CA LEU A 103 16.88 1.05 8.62
C LEU A 103 17.57 0.72 9.94
N LEU A 104 16.80 0.55 11.03
CA LEU A 104 17.33 0.12 12.33
C LEU A 104 17.46 -1.41 12.42
N LEU A 105 16.57 -2.14 11.78
CA LEU A 105 16.51 -3.61 11.85
C LEU A 105 17.58 -4.29 10.99
N ILE A 106 17.93 -3.74 9.83
CA ILE A 106 18.93 -4.33 8.94
C ILE A 106 20.33 -4.44 9.56
N GLU A 107 20.62 -3.64 10.61
CA GLU A 107 21.86 -3.71 11.39
C GLU A 107 21.85 -4.84 12.43
N LYS A 108 20.69 -5.46 12.67
CA LYS A 108 20.51 -6.54 13.65
C LYS A 108 20.57 -7.92 12.97
N PRO A 109 20.78 -8.99 13.76
CA PRO A 109 20.64 -10.35 13.24
C PRO A 109 19.27 -10.58 12.63
N PRO A 110 19.15 -11.34 11.50
CA PRO A 110 17.87 -11.56 10.84
C PRO A 110 16.90 -12.36 11.72
N LEU A 111 15.64 -11.98 11.72
CA LEU A 111 14.55 -12.73 12.35
C LEU A 111 14.11 -13.89 11.44
N LYS A 112 13.71 -15.00 12.05
CA LYS A 112 13.22 -16.20 11.33
C LYS A 112 11.78 -16.08 10.77
N LEU A 113 11.32 -14.85 10.55
CA LEU A 113 9.93 -14.55 10.13
C LEU A 113 9.84 -13.90 8.75
N LEU A 114 10.97 -13.83 8.05
CA LEU A 114 11.06 -13.05 6.81
C LEU A 114 10.21 -13.63 5.68
N ASP A 115 10.04 -14.95 5.63
CA ASP A 115 9.25 -15.61 4.58
C ASP A 115 7.77 -15.26 4.67
N GLU A 116 7.18 -15.28 5.89
CA GLU A 116 5.79 -14.92 6.10
C GLU A 116 5.52 -13.43 5.86
N ILE A 117 6.47 -12.57 6.21
CA ILE A 117 6.40 -11.13 5.92
C ILE A 117 6.42 -10.89 4.41
N GLN A 118 7.28 -11.61 3.70
CA GLN A 118 7.34 -11.53 2.24
C GLN A 118 6.02 -12.00 1.60
N GLU A 119 5.49 -13.14 2.03
CA GLU A 119 4.22 -13.66 1.54
C GLU A 119 3.07 -12.66 1.77
N MET A 120 2.98 -12.09 2.96
CA MET A 120 1.97 -11.09 3.31
C MET A 120 2.09 -9.84 2.42
N ALA A 121 3.32 -9.37 2.17
CA ALA A 121 3.56 -8.22 1.29
C ALA A 121 3.15 -8.48 -0.17
N GLU A 122 3.47 -9.66 -0.71
CA GLU A 122 3.09 -10.03 -2.08
C GLU A 122 1.56 -10.14 -2.23
N VAL A 123 0.87 -10.74 -1.25
CA VAL A 123 -0.59 -10.80 -1.26
C VAL A 123 -1.19 -9.40 -1.19
N THR A 124 -0.71 -8.55 -0.28
CA THR A 124 -1.21 -7.18 -0.09
C THR A 124 -0.99 -6.32 -1.35
N LYS A 125 0.19 -6.40 -1.96
CA LYS A 125 0.50 -5.72 -3.22
C LYS A 125 -0.42 -6.16 -4.35
N GLY A 126 -0.63 -7.49 -4.49
CA GLY A 126 -1.57 -8.04 -5.47
C GLY A 126 -3.03 -7.59 -5.22
N MET A 127 -3.45 -7.48 -3.95
CA MET A 127 -4.77 -6.95 -3.60
C MET A 127 -4.91 -5.47 -3.97
N LEU A 128 -3.90 -4.64 -3.75
CA LEU A 128 -3.92 -3.25 -4.16
C LEU A 128 -4.07 -3.13 -5.68
N SER A 129 -3.21 -3.79 -6.44
CA SER A 129 -3.26 -3.79 -7.91
C SER A 129 -4.62 -4.20 -8.45
N ASP A 130 -5.17 -5.31 -7.95
CA ASP A 130 -6.47 -5.82 -8.38
C ASP A 130 -7.64 -4.94 -7.91
N SER A 131 -7.53 -4.26 -6.76
CA SER A 131 -8.52 -3.29 -6.30
C SER A 131 -8.64 -2.12 -7.27
N ILE A 132 -7.51 -1.54 -7.66
CA ILE A 132 -7.48 -0.44 -8.64
C ILE A 132 -7.99 -0.91 -10.02
N ASN A 133 -7.54 -2.07 -10.48
CA ASN A 133 -8.00 -2.65 -11.74
C ASN A 133 -9.50 -2.92 -11.75
N SER A 134 -10.04 -3.46 -10.64
CA SER A 134 -11.47 -3.72 -10.52
C SER A 134 -12.31 -2.44 -10.56
N PHE A 135 -11.82 -1.37 -9.91
CA PHE A 135 -12.47 -0.07 -9.93
C PHE A 135 -12.42 0.59 -11.32
N VAL A 136 -11.26 0.61 -11.97
CA VAL A 136 -11.07 1.24 -13.27
C VAL A 136 -11.90 0.58 -14.35
N ASN A 137 -11.96 -0.77 -14.33
CA ASN A 137 -12.66 -1.59 -15.31
C ASN A 137 -14.12 -1.93 -14.91
N GLU A 138 -14.57 -1.49 -13.74
CA GLU A 138 -15.90 -1.81 -13.17
C GLU A 138 -16.11 -3.33 -13.04
N ASP A 139 -15.04 -4.09 -12.70
CA ASP A 139 -15.07 -5.56 -12.58
C ASP A 139 -15.48 -6.00 -11.17
N ILE A 140 -16.77 -6.32 -11.01
CA ILE A 140 -17.35 -6.76 -9.74
C ILE A 140 -16.80 -8.14 -9.32
N LYS A 141 -16.44 -9.01 -10.27
CA LYS A 141 -15.92 -10.33 -9.95
C LYS A 141 -14.53 -10.19 -9.32
N LEU A 142 -13.65 -9.42 -9.94
CA LEU A 142 -12.32 -9.14 -9.41
C LEU A 142 -12.40 -8.46 -8.03
N ALA A 143 -13.29 -7.48 -7.85
CA ALA A 143 -13.50 -6.83 -6.55
C ALA A 143 -13.88 -7.84 -5.46
N LYS A 144 -14.77 -8.80 -5.73
CA LYS A 144 -15.13 -9.86 -4.78
C LYS A 144 -13.98 -10.82 -4.47
N GLU A 145 -13.12 -11.11 -5.44
CA GLU A 145 -11.93 -11.95 -5.20
C GLU A 145 -10.91 -11.22 -4.31
N VAL A 146 -10.73 -9.91 -4.47
CA VAL A 146 -9.91 -9.11 -3.55
C VAL A 146 -10.42 -9.21 -2.12
N CYS A 147 -11.73 -9.02 -1.91
CA CYS A 147 -12.33 -9.13 -0.57
C CYS A 147 -12.13 -10.51 0.09
N LYS A 148 -12.05 -11.59 -0.68
CA LYS A 148 -11.76 -12.92 -0.13
C LYS A 148 -10.29 -13.09 0.30
N ARG A 149 -9.37 -12.42 -0.38
CA ARG A 149 -7.93 -12.47 -0.06
C ARG A 149 -7.59 -11.77 1.25
N ASP A 150 -8.45 -10.91 1.76
CA ASP A 150 -8.30 -10.27 3.06
C ASP A 150 -8.15 -11.29 4.20
N ASN A 151 -8.89 -12.39 4.14
CA ASN A 151 -8.74 -13.49 5.10
C ASN A 151 -7.32 -14.09 5.12
N VAL A 152 -6.65 -14.16 3.95
CA VAL A 152 -5.27 -14.69 3.85
C VAL A 152 -4.28 -13.76 4.56
N VAL A 153 -4.46 -12.44 4.39
CA VAL A 153 -3.63 -11.43 5.07
C VAL A 153 -3.84 -11.49 6.58
N ASP A 154 -5.09 -11.64 7.03
CA ASP A 154 -5.42 -11.77 8.45
C ASP A 154 -4.82 -13.04 9.07
N GLU A 155 -4.91 -14.19 8.39
CA GLU A 155 -4.26 -15.43 8.83
C GLU A 155 -2.73 -15.30 8.93
N LEU A 156 -2.08 -14.66 7.94
CA LEU A 156 -0.64 -14.41 7.97
C LEU A 156 -0.25 -13.46 9.12
N LYS A 157 -1.02 -12.39 9.33
CA LYS A 157 -0.82 -11.46 10.45
C LYS A 157 -0.88 -12.18 11.80
N ASP A 158 -1.90 -13.02 12.01
CA ASP A 158 -2.07 -13.75 13.25
C ASP A 158 -0.93 -14.77 13.45
N LYS A 159 -0.54 -15.50 12.41
CA LYS A 159 0.62 -16.40 12.42
C LYS A 159 1.91 -15.69 12.79
N ILE A 160 2.20 -14.55 12.17
CA ILE A 160 3.39 -13.73 12.46
C ILE A 160 3.36 -13.26 13.92
N THR A 161 2.20 -12.78 14.39
CA THR A 161 2.03 -12.28 15.76
C THR A 161 2.32 -13.36 16.77
N MET A 162 1.76 -14.57 16.60
CA MET A 162 1.99 -15.71 17.51
C MET A 162 3.47 -16.11 17.53
N ARG A 163 4.13 -16.18 16.37
CA ARG A 163 5.56 -16.49 16.30
C ARG A 163 6.44 -15.44 16.97
N LEU A 164 6.08 -14.15 16.87
CA LEU A 164 6.78 -13.08 17.58
C LEU A 164 6.63 -13.21 19.09
N ILE A 165 5.44 -13.56 19.59
CA ILE A 165 5.21 -13.83 21.01
C ILE A 165 6.08 -14.99 21.48
N ASP A 166 6.12 -16.11 20.74
CA ASP A 166 6.97 -17.25 21.09
C ASP A 166 8.45 -16.89 21.16
N ILE A 167 8.94 -16.10 20.19
CA ILE A 167 10.32 -15.59 20.20
C ILE A 167 10.56 -14.74 21.46
N CYS A 168 9.68 -13.79 21.76
CA CYS A 168 9.82 -12.95 22.95
C CYS A 168 9.85 -13.76 24.23
N LEU A 169 9.00 -14.77 24.38
CA LEU A 169 8.94 -15.65 25.56
C LEU A 169 10.23 -16.48 25.72
N LEU A 170 10.81 -16.96 24.61
CA LEU A 170 12.07 -17.70 24.64
C LEU A 170 13.25 -16.84 25.13
N TYR A 171 13.27 -15.55 24.75
CA TYR A 171 14.32 -14.63 25.18
C TYR A 171 14.12 -14.05 26.57
N THR A 172 12.90 -14.08 27.12
CA THR A 172 12.58 -13.55 28.45
C THR A 172 12.49 -14.61 29.53
N SER A 173 12.49 -15.92 29.17
CA SER A 173 12.53 -17.00 30.16
C SER A 173 13.86 -16.99 30.91
N PRO A 174 13.88 -16.96 32.26
CA PRO A 174 15.12 -17.07 33.02
C PRO A 174 15.80 -18.40 32.69
N SER A 175 17.08 -18.33 32.34
CA SER A 175 17.91 -19.53 32.14
C SER A 175 17.76 -20.46 33.33
N PRO A 176 17.50 -21.77 33.14
CA PRO A 176 17.50 -22.71 34.25
C PRO A 176 18.88 -22.70 34.90
N ARG A 177 18.91 -22.46 36.19
CA ARG A 177 20.13 -22.53 37.03
C ARG A 177 20.58 -23.97 37.20
#